data_920d809f7518fd10b49c6a054c7dace0
#
_entry.id   920d809f7518fd10b49c6a054c7dace0
#
_cell.length_a   1.000
_cell.length_b   1.000
_cell.length_c   1.000
_cell.angle_alpha   90.00
_cell.angle_beta   90.00
_cell.angle_gamma   90.00
#
_symmetry.space_group_name_H-M   'P 1'
#
loop_
_entity.id
_entity.type
_entity.pdbx_description
1 polymer ?
#
loop_
_entity_poly.entity_id
_entity_poly.type
_entity_poly.pdbx_seq_one_letter_code
_entity_poly.pdbx_strand_id
1 'polypeptide(L)'
;MSKFVKNIITEELKKRLAGVENALLVNIVGMEVNDSNRLRSALAEKDIRVMVVKNSLAARATEGTSLNPAFQNLTGSTAVCYGATDIVALAKELVKVSKDKQFAKLALLGGVLDGEAFAADKVVEISKWPTREEQIAILVGQIVGVGSKLSSQLLSGGANLASQIKQLADKDENAEEAAAE
;
A
#
# COMPACT_ATOMS: atom_id res chain seq x y z
N MET A 1 -4.79 -15.66 34.34
CA MET A 1 -4.59 -14.21 34.46
C MET A 1 -5.58 -13.63 35.45
N SER A 2 -5.11 -12.82 36.40
CA SER A 2 -5.96 -12.08 37.35
C SER A 2 -6.84 -11.06 36.61
N LYS A 3 -8.02 -10.75 37.16
CA LYS A 3 -8.97 -9.74 36.63
C LYS A 3 -8.29 -8.35 36.53
N PHE A 4 -7.46 -8.02 37.50
CA PHE A 4 -6.67 -6.78 37.56
C PHE A 4 -5.70 -6.65 36.35
N VAL A 5 -4.92 -7.70 36.09
CA VAL A 5 -3.98 -7.73 34.95
C VAL A 5 -4.71 -7.60 33.60
N LYS A 6 -5.88 -8.24 33.44
CA LYS A 6 -6.68 -8.11 32.21
C LYS A 6 -7.14 -6.67 31.99
N ASN A 7 -7.54 -5.97 33.06
CA ASN A 7 -7.97 -4.58 32.96
C ASN A 7 -6.80 -3.65 32.56
N ILE A 8 -5.63 -3.82 33.16
CA ILE A 8 -4.45 -3.04 32.79
C ILE A 8 -4.10 -3.24 31.31
N ILE A 9 -4.06 -4.48 30.83
CA ILE A 9 -3.80 -4.79 29.42
C ILE A 9 -4.86 -4.16 28.50
N THR A 10 -6.14 -4.23 28.89
CA THR A 10 -7.23 -3.61 28.10
C THR A 10 -7.08 -2.09 28.05
N GLU A 11 -6.72 -1.44 29.14
CA GLU A 11 -6.47 0.02 29.16
C GLU A 11 -5.26 0.42 28.33
N GLU A 12 -4.20 -0.37 28.38
CA GLU A 12 -3.01 -0.14 27.55
C GLU A 12 -3.33 -0.31 26.05
N LEU A 13 -4.10 -1.34 25.70
CA LEU A 13 -4.59 -1.53 24.33
C LEU A 13 -5.46 -0.35 23.87
N LYS A 14 -6.38 0.12 24.71
CA LYS A 14 -7.18 1.32 24.43
C LYS A 14 -6.31 2.54 24.14
N LYS A 15 -5.29 2.77 24.94
CA LYS A 15 -4.35 3.91 24.74
C LYS A 15 -3.58 3.79 23.44
N ARG A 16 -3.12 2.60 23.08
CA ARG A 16 -2.35 2.36 21.86
C ARG A 16 -3.18 2.43 20.58
N LEU A 17 -4.44 2.00 20.65
CA LEU A 17 -5.39 2.01 19.54
C LEU A 17 -6.22 3.31 19.50
N ALA A 18 -6.02 4.23 20.44
CA ALA A 18 -6.68 5.52 20.43
C ALA A 18 -6.25 6.32 19.19
N GLY A 19 -7.23 6.76 18.39
CA GLY A 19 -6.98 7.52 17.15
C GLY A 19 -6.64 6.66 15.92
N VAL A 20 -6.68 5.33 16.05
CA VAL A 20 -6.52 4.42 14.90
C VAL A 20 -7.90 4.09 14.34
N GLU A 21 -8.16 4.53 13.11
CA GLU A 21 -9.42 4.25 12.39
C GLU A 21 -9.30 3.00 11.52
N ASN A 22 -8.09 2.76 10.98
CA ASN A 22 -7.82 1.72 10.02
C ASN A 22 -6.77 0.74 10.55
N ALA A 23 -7.07 -0.54 10.50
CA ALA A 23 -6.16 -1.59 10.94
C ALA A 23 -6.29 -2.85 10.08
N LEU A 24 -5.18 -3.52 9.82
CA LEU A 24 -5.14 -4.82 9.19
C LEU A 24 -4.76 -5.90 10.19
N LEU A 25 -5.39 -7.04 10.04
CA LEU A 25 -5.21 -8.20 10.90
C LEU A 25 -4.42 -9.28 10.16
N VAL A 26 -3.35 -9.73 10.78
CA VAL A 26 -2.48 -10.76 10.24
C VAL A 26 -2.22 -11.86 11.28
N ASN A 27 -1.98 -13.06 10.80
CA ASN A 27 -1.52 -14.17 11.62
C ASN A 27 0.00 -14.36 11.41
N ILE A 28 0.76 -14.36 12.51
CA ILE A 28 2.23 -14.49 12.50
C ILE A 28 2.66 -15.83 13.13
N VAL A 29 1.73 -16.74 13.35
CA VAL A 29 2.03 -18.02 14.04
C VAL A 29 2.98 -18.88 13.19
N GLY A 30 4.03 -19.37 13.82
CA GLY A 30 4.97 -20.29 13.20
C GLY A 30 6.12 -19.62 12.45
N MET A 31 6.26 -18.29 12.52
CA MET A 31 7.45 -17.58 12.03
C MET A 31 8.62 -17.77 12.98
N GLU A 32 9.83 -17.80 12.43
CA GLU A 32 11.05 -17.77 13.23
C GLU A 32 11.25 -16.42 13.90
N VAL A 33 11.98 -16.39 15.01
CA VAL A 33 12.21 -15.19 15.79
C VAL A 33 12.96 -14.13 14.96
N ASN A 34 13.94 -14.55 14.17
CA ASN A 34 14.72 -13.66 13.32
C ASN A 34 13.85 -13.02 12.23
N ASP A 35 12.99 -13.81 11.61
CA ASP A 35 12.07 -13.31 10.57
C ASP A 35 11.03 -12.36 11.16
N SER A 36 10.50 -12.67 12.35
CA SER A 36 9.59 -11.77 13.07
C SER A 36 10.24 -10.43 13.40
N ASN A 37 11.52 -10.41 13.76
CA ASN A 37 12.23 -9.17 14.04
C ASN A 37 12.52 -8.38 12.77
N ARG A 38 12.94 -9.04 11.70
CA ARG A 38 13.14 -8.43 10.38
C ARG A 38 11.82 -7.80 9.85
N LEU A 39 10.72 -8.55 9.99
CA LEU A 39 9.39 -8.06 9.61
C LEU A 39 9.03 -6.79 10.38
N ARG A 40 9.20 -6.80 11.70
CA ARG A 40 8.92 -5.60 12.53
C ARG A 40 9.80 -4.42 12.15
N SER A 41 11.09 -4.65 11.89
CA SER A 41 12.02 -3.60 11.47
C SER A 41 11.63 -3.02 10.10
N ALA A 42 11.36 -3.87 9.12
CA ALA A 42 10.95 -3.44 7.78
C ALA A 42 9.61 -2.67 7.78
N LEU A 43 8.66 -3.06 8.64
CA LEU A 43 7.39 -2.36 8.78
C LEU A 43 7.54 -1.07 9.58
N ALA A 44 8.42 -1.03 10.58
CA ALA A 44 8.70 0.16 11.37
C ALA A 44 9.36 1.29 10.55
N GLU A 45 10.17 0.97 9.53
CA GLU A 45 10.72 1.95 8.57
C GLU A 45 9.63 2.70 7.80
N LYS A 46 8.41 2.14 7.74
CA LYS A 46 7.25 2.71 7.07
C LYS A 46 6.16 3.18 8.05
N ASP A 47 6.55 3.43 9.29
CA ASP A 47 5.65 3.82 10.38
C ASP A 47 4.52 2.82 10.68
N ILE A 48 4.64 1.57 10.22
CA ILE A 48 3.67 0.52 10.51
C ILE A 48 4.08 -0.21 11.79
N ARG A 49 3.19 -0.21 12.76
CA ARG A 49 3.38 -0.92 14.03
C ARG A 49 2.63 -2.25 14.01
N VAL A 50 3.30 -3.29 14.45
CA VAL A 50 2.73 -4.65 14.56
C VAL A 50 2.65 -5.05 16.01
N MET A 51 1.46 -5.35 16.48
CA MET A 51 1.20 -5.77 17.86
C MET A 51 0.38 -7.05 17.90
N VAL A 52 0.91 -8.07 18.58
CA VAL A 52 0.16 -9.32 18.82
C VAL A 52 -0.80 -9.10 19.98
N VAL A 53 -2.05 -9.43 19.78
CA VAL A 53 -3.13 -9.21 20.75
C VAL A 53 -3.88 -10.50 21.03
N LYS A 54 -4.45 -10.56 22.22
CA LYS A 54 -5.44 -11.59 22.55
C LYS A 54 -6.82 -11.11 22.10
N ASN A 55 -7.48 -11.84 21.20
CA ASN A 55 -8.75 -11.44 20.57
C ASN A 55 -9.81 -10.99 21.58
N SER A 56 -10.00 -11.75 22.67
CA SER A 56 -10.98 -11.41 23.70
C SER A 56 -10.70 -10.11 24.47
N LEU A 57 -9.41 -9.73 24.62
CA LEU A 57 -9.04 -8.48 25.26
C LEU A 57 -9.08 -7.32 24.25
N ALA A 58 -8.71 -7.59 23.00
CA ALA A 58 -8.82 -6.63 21.92
C ALA A 58 -10.28 -6.26 21.63
N ALA A 59 -11.18 -7.24 21.52
CA ALA A 59 -12.61 -7.00 21.36
C ALA A 59 -13.18 -6.09 22.47
N ARG A 60 -12.79 -6.37 23.73
CA ARG A 60 -13.20 -5.53 24.86
C ARG A 60 -12.56 -4.14 24.86
N ALA A 61 -11.32 -4.03 24.39
CA ALA A 61 -10.64 -2.75 24.30
C ALA A 61 -11.22 -1.85 23.19
N THR A 62 -11.74 -2.45 22.13
CA THR A 62 -12.31 -1.75 20.97
C THR A 62 -13.81 -1.57 21.03
N GLU A 63 -14.47 -1.97 22.16
CA GLU A 63 -15.88 -1.66 22.40
C GLU A 63 -16.12 -0.15 22.31
N GLY A 64 -16.97 0.27 21.36
CA GLY A 64 -17.26 1.69 21.10
C GLY A 64 -16.31 2.38 20.12
N THR A 65 -15.36 1.66 19.50
CA THR A 65 -14.46 2.17 18.46
C THR A 65 -14.85 1.58 17.10
N SER A 66 -14.48 2.24 16.00
CA SER A 66 -14.66 1.75 14.62
C SER A 66 -14.00 0.38 14.37
N LEU A 67 -13.01 0.00 15.18
CA LEU A 67 -12.28 -1.26 15.05
C LEU A 67 -13.02 -2.50 15.59
N ASN A 68 -14.14 -2.33 16.33
CA ASN A 68 -14.86 -3.43 16.97
C ASN A 68 -15.27 -4.56 15.98
N PRO A 69 -15.82 -4.28 14.80
CA PRO A 69 -16.26 -5.33 13.87
C PRO A 69 -15.16 -6.32 13.46
N ALA A 70 -13.90 -5.86 13.46
CA ALA A 70 -12.75 -6.72 13.10
C ALA A 70 -12.53 -7.86 14.10
N PHE A 71 -12.80 -7.62 15.39
CA PHE A 71 -12.45 -8.57 16.46
C PHE A 71 -13.58 -9.53 16.84
N GLN A 72 -14.80 -9.36 16.29
CA GLN A 72 -15.96 -10.16 16.71
C GLN A 72 -15.91 -11.62 16.24
N ASN A 73 -15.29 -11.94 15.11
CA ASN A 73 -15.31 -13.28 14.52
C ASN A 73 -13.90 -13.89 14.33
N LEU A 74 -12.93 -13.43 15.09
CA LEU A 74 -11.56 -13.90 14.95
C LEU A 74 -11.28 -15.13 15.80
N THR A 75 -10.78 -16.18 15.16
CA THR A 75 -10.27 -17.40 15.80
C THR A 75 -8.74 -17.47 15.63
N GLY A 76 -8.06 -17.93 16.68
CA GLY A 76 -6.61 -18.12 16.63
C GLY A 76 -5.81 -16.91 17.13
N SER A 77 -4.52 -16.88 16.79
CA SER A 77 -3.60 -15.80 17.17
C SER A 77 -3.64 -14.69 16.13
N THR A 78 -3.82 -13.48 16.57
CA THR A 78 -3.97 -12.30 15.71
C THR A 78 -2.94 -11.25 16.07
N ALA A 79 -2.29 -10.69 15.05
CA ALA A 79 -1.50 -9.47 15.16
C ALA A 79 -2.23 -8.33 14.45
N VAL A 80 -2.24 -7.17 15.07
CA VAL A 80 -2.82 -5.94 14.53
C VAL A 80 -1.71 -5.10 13.93
N CYS A 81 -1.86 -4.71 12.68
CA CYS A 81 -0.97 -3.80 11.97
C CYS A 81 -1.69 -2.45 11.80
N TYR A 82 -1.09 -1.38 12.28
CA TYR A 82 -1.65 -0.03 12.25
C TYR A 82 -0.55 1.03 12.15
N GLY A 83 -0.89 2.26 11.83
CA GLY A 83 0.03 3.41 11.90
C GLY A 83 0.47 3.98 10.55
N ALA A 84 0.24 3.31 9.41
CA ALA A 84 0.52 3.89 8.10
C ALA A 84 -0.42 5.08 7.82
N THR A 85 0.04 6.01 6.99
CA THR A 85 -0.71 7.20 6.57
C THR A 85 -2.04 6.82 5.90
N ASP A 86 -2.02 5.74 5.10
CA ASP A 86 -3.17 5.21 4.37
C ASP A 86 -3.28 3.69 4.51
N ILE A 87 -4.51 3.18 4.58
CA ILE A 87 -4.76 1.73 4.61
C ILE A 87 -4.29 1.04 3.32
N VAL A 88 -4.35 1.73 2.17
CA VAL A 88 -3.86 1.22 0.88
C VAL A 88 -2.36 1.01 0.92
N ALA A 89 -1.61 1.96 1.49
CA ALA A 89 -0.16 1.83 1.68
C ALA A 89 0.16 0.65 2.59
N LEU A 90 -0.57 0.50 3.70
CA LEU A 90 -0.45 -0.60 4.64
C LEU A 90 -0.75 -1.95 3.96
N ALA A 91 -1.83 -2.04 3.17
CA ALA A 91 -2.20 -3.25 2.44
C ALA A 91 -1.15 -3.61 1.37
N LYS A 92 -0.64 -2.63 0.60
CA LYS A 92 0.43 -2.84 -0.39
C LYS A 92 1.67 -3.45 0.26
N GLU A 93 2.09 -2.91 1.39
CA GLU A 93 3.28 -3.41 2.08
C GLU A 93 3.09 -4.81 2.67
N LEU A 94 1.97 -5.06 3.32
CA LEU A 94 1.67 -6.39 3.87
C LEU A 94 1.54 -7.45 2.76
N VAL A 95 0.94 -7.11 1.61
CA VAL A 95 0.86 -8.03 0.47
C VAL A 95 2.23 -8.27 -0.16
N LYS A 96 3.12 -7.26 -0.22
CA LYS A 96 4.50 -7.44 -0.67
C LYS A 96 5.24 -8.41 0.24
N VAL A 97 5.20 -8.15 1.54
CA VAL A 97 5.83 -9.00 2.56
C VAL A 97 5.28 -10.42 2.55
N SER A 98 3.96 -10.59 2.38
CA SER A 98 3.33 -11.92 2.30
C SER A 98 3.77 -12.73 1.06
N LYS A 99 4.21 -12.05 -0.02
CA LYS A 99 4.74 -12.71 -1.24
C LYS A 99 6.20 -13.11 -1.09
N ASP A 100 6.93 -12.53 -0.18
CA ASP A 100 8.32 -12.88 0.06
C ASP A 100 8.44 -14.27 0.67
N LYS A 101 9.29 -15.11 0.09
CA LYS A 101 9.50 -16.51 0.54
C LYS A 101 9.92 -16.61 2.00
N GLN A 102 10.58 -15.59 2.54
CA GLN A 102 11.02 -15.56 3.94
C GLN A 102 9.82 -15.40 4.90
N PHE A 103 8.75 -14.75 4.46
CA PHE A 103 7.54 -14.48 5.25
C PHE A 103 6.33 -15.30 4.80
N ALA A 104 6.55 -16.45 4.14
CA ALA A 104 5.48 -17.31 3.60
C ALA A 104 4.45 -17.78 4.65
N LYS A 105 4.79 -17.72 5.94
CA LYS A 105 3.90 -18.07 7.06
C LYS A 105 3.00 -16.92 7.51
N LEU A 106 3.15 -15.72 6.93
CA LEU A 106 2.28 -14.59 7.23
C LEU A 106 0.95 -14.79 6.49
N ALA A 107 -0.11 -15.01 7.23
CA ALA A 107 -1.46 -15.11 6.69
C ALA A 107 -2.24 -13.82 6.96
N LEU A 108 -2.81 -13.22 5.91
CA LEU A 108 -3.72 -12.09 6.03
C LEU A 108 -5.09 -12.62 6.50
N LEU A 109 -5.64 -12.05 7.55
CA LEU A 109 -6.95 -12.44 8.08
C LEU A 109 -8.06 -11.49 7.61
N GLY A 110 -7.73 -10.24 7.38
CA GLY A 110 -8.66 -9.18 7.00
C GLY A 110 -8.29 -7.85 7.64
N GLY A 111 -9.27 -6.98 7.83
CA GLY A 111 -9.05 -5.69 8.48
C GLY A 111 -10.32 -4.90 8.66
N VAL A 112 -10.14 -3.66 9.08
CA VAL A 112 -11.20 -2.65 9.17
C VAL A 112 -10.78 -1.40 8.42
N LEU A 113 -11.67 -0.88 7.63
CA LEU A 113 -11.60 0.40 6.94
C LEU A 113 -12.87 1.19 7.26
N ASP A 114 -12.69 2.36 7.87
CA ASP A 114 -13.79 3.28 8.21
C ASP A 114 -14.96 2.63 8.99
N GLY A 115 -14.64 1.63 9.83
CA GLY A 115 -15.63 0.91 10.64
C GLY A 115 -16.26 -0.30 9.97
N GLU A 116 -15.94 -0.60 8.71
CA GLU A 116 -16.37 -1.82 8.03
C GLU A 116 -15.30 -2.90 8.10
N ALA A 117 -15.69 -4.10 8.55
CA ALA A 117 -14.80 -5.26 8.54
C ALA A 117 -14.77 -5.93 7.16
N PHE A 118 -13.60 -6.34 6.72
CA PHE A 118 -13.43 -7.04 5.46
C PHE A 118 -12.51 -8.27 5.61
N ALA A 119 -12.73 -9.24 4.74
CA ALA A 119 -12.00 -10.50 4.70
C ALA A 119 -10.65 -10.37 3.96
N ALA A 120 -9.81 -11.40 4.05
CA ALA A 120 -8.49 -11.46 3.44
C ALA A 120 -8.48 -11.18 1.93
N ASP A 121 -9.49 -11.65 1.18
CA ASP A 121 -9.59 -11.46 -0.27
C ASP A 121 -9.67 -9.97 -0.64
N LYS A 122 -10.43 -9.18 0.12
CA LYS A 122 -10.55 -7.74 -0.08
C LYS A 122 -9.24 -6.98 0.22
N VAL A 123 -8.38 -7.49 1.13
CA VAL A 123 -7.05 -6.88 1.35
C VAL A 123 -6.21 -6.89 0.08
N VAL A 124 -6.28 -7.98 -0.69
CA VAL A 124 -5.56 -8.09 -1.97
C VAL A 124 -6.13 -7.15 -3.02
N GLU A 125 -7.44 -6.92 -3.02
CA GLU A 125 -8.08 -5.93 -3.91
C GLU A 125 -7.68 -4.50 -3.53
N ILE A 126 -7.75 -4.16 -2.24
CA ILE A 126 -7.33 -2.85 -1.71
C ILE A 126 -5.86 -2.57 -2.02
N SER A 127 -4.99 -3.58 -1.99
CA SER A 127 -3.57 -3.40 -2.33
C SER A 127 -3.34 -2.97 -3.78
N LYS A 128 -4.30 -3.16 -4.69
CA LYS A 128 -4.23 -2.71 -6.09
C LYS A 128 -4.70 -1.27 -6.27
N TRP A 129 -5.35 -0.69 -5.27
CA TRP A 129 -5.84 0.67 -5.36
C TRP A 129 -4.67 1.66 -5.30
N PRO A 130 -4.78 2.80 -5.97
CA PRO A 130 -3.81 3.87 -5.82
C PRO A 130 -3.90 4.49 -4.43
N THR A 131 -2.77 4.88 -3.87
CA THR A 131 -2.72 5.66 -2.63
C THR A 131 -3.33 7.04 -2.86
N ARG A 132 -3.66 7.75 -1.78
CA ARG A 132 -4.24 9.09 -1.87
C ARG A 132 -3.39 10.05 -2.70
N GLU A 133 -2.07 10.00 -2.54
CA GLU A 133 -1.14 10.82 -3.31
C GLU A 133 -1.12 10.42 -4.79
N GLU A 134 -1.13 9.11 -5.07
CA GLU A 134 -1.21 8.60 -6.45
C GLU A 134 -2.54 8.98 -7.11
N GLN A 135 -3.66 8.98 -6.38
CA GLN A 135 -4.96 9.41 -6.90
C GLN A 135 -4.96 10.90 -7.30
N ILE A 136 -4.40 11.76 -6.45
CA ILE A 136 -4.26 13.19 -6.75
C ILE A 136 -3.36 13.37 -7.98
N ALA A 137 -2.23 12.66 -8.05
CA ALA A 137 -1.32 12.72 -9.19
C ALA A 137 -2.01 12.27 -10.50
N ILE A 138 -2.84 11.22 -10.46
CA ILE A 138 -3.63 10.76 -11.62
C ILE A 138 -4.61 11.84 -12.07
N LEU A 139 -5.34 12.47 -11.14
CA LEU A 139 -6.29 13.54 -11.46
C LEU A 139 -5.59 14.77 -12.08
N VAL A 140 -4.49 15.19 -11.48
CA VAL A 140 -3.66 16.29 -12.03
C VAL A 140 -3.14 15.91 -13.41
N GLY A 141 -2.65 14.68 -13.59
CA GLY A 141 -2.18 14.16 -14.88
C GLY A 141 -3.26 14.15 -15.95
N GLN A 142 -4.51 13.84 -15.59
CA GLN A 142 -5.64 13.90 -16.52
C GLN A 142 -5.94 15.35 -16.97
N ILE A 143 -5.92 16.29 -16.06
CA ILE A 143 -6.17 17.72 -16.37
C ILE A 143 -5.06 18.28 -17.26
N VAL A 144 -3.81 18.09 -16.87
CA VAL A 144 -2.64 18.60 -17.61
C VAL A 144 -2.44 17.84 -18.92
N GLY A 145 -2.80 16.56 -18.96
CA GLY A 145 -2.62 15.69 -20.12
C GLY A 145 -3.34 16.17 -21.38
N VAL A 146 -4.51 16.80 -21.23
CA VAL A 146 -5.26 17.37 -22.35
C VAL A 146 -4.47 18.56 -22.95
N GLY A 147 -3.96 19.46 -22.12
CA GLY A 147 -3.13 20.59 -22.56
C GLY A 147 -1.83 20.14 -23.20
N SER A 148 -1.16 19.12 -22.62
CA SER A 148 0.05 18.55 -23.16
C SER A 148 -0.16 17.91 -24.53
N LYS A 149 -1.28 17.18 -24.73
CA LYS A 149 -1.62 16.61 -26.03
C LYS A 149 -1.84 17.67 -27.10
N LEU A 150 -2.56 18.75 -26.78
CA LEU A 150 -2.78 19.87 -27.71
C LEU A 150 -1.46 20.54 -28.07
N SER A 151 -0.62 20.85 -27.08
CA SER A 151 0.71 21.42 -27.30
C SER A 151 1.59 20.53 -28.15
N SER A 152 1.61 19.21 -27.87
CA SER A 152 2.34 18.24 -28.66
C SER A 152 1.86 18.15 -30.11
N GLN A 153 0.54 18.20 -30.34
CA GLN A 153 -0.02 18.18 -31.70
C GLN A 153 0.33 19.43 -32.50
N LEU A 154 0.32 20.59 -31.88
CA LEU A 154 0.74 21.84 -32.52
C LEU A 154 2.23 21.84 -32.90
N LEU A 155 3.08 21.33 -32.01
CA LEU A 155 4.52 21.26 -32.24
C LEU A 155 4.93 20.12 -33.18
N SER A 156 4.18 19.02 -33.21
CA SER A 156 4.50 17.86 -34.03
C SER A 156 4.46 18.14 -35.54
N GLY A 157 3.58 19.03 -36.00
CA GLY A 157 3.54 19.47 -37.40
C GLY A 157 4.85 20.09 -37.86
N GLY A 158 5.40 21.03 -37.09
CA GLY A 158 6.68 21.65 -37.37
C GLY A 158 7.88 20.70 -37.26
N ALA A 159 7.86 19.83 -36.23
CA ALA A 159 8.91 18.84 -36.03
C ALA A 159 8.96 17.80 -37.17
N ASN A 160 7.82 17.35 -37.66
CA ASN A 160 7.72 16.42 -38.78
C ASN A 160 8.26 17.06 -40.08
N LEU A 161 7.88 18.30 -40.35
CA LEU A 161 8.40 19.03 -41.55
C LEU A 161 9.91 19.25 -41.43
N ALA A 162 10.41 19.64 -40.28
CA ALA A 162 11.85 19.81 -40.06
C ALA A 162 12.62 18.49 -40.23
N SER A 163 12.04 17.37 -39.75
CA SER A 163 12.64 16.03 -39.94
C SER A 163 12.65 15.61 -41.40
N GLN A 164 11.58 15.89 -42.15
CA GLN A 164 11.51 15.57 -43.59
C GLN A 164 12.50 16.42 -44.40
N ILE A 165 12.65 17.70 -44.09
CA ILE A 165 13.64 18.58 -44.74
C ILE A 165 15.07 18.08 -44.48
N LYS A 166 15.35 17.69 -43.22
CA LYS A 166 16.66 17.09 -42.89
C LYS A 166 16.94 15.81 -43.72
N GLN A 167 15.94 14.91 -43.77
CA GLN A 167 16.09 13.67 -44.54
C GLN A 167 16.30 13.90 -46.04
N LEU A 168 15.70 14.96 -46.59
CA LEU A 168 15.97 15.34 -47.99
C LEU A 168 17.39 15.90 -48.17
N ALA A 169 17.81 16.80 -47.26
CA ALA A 169 19.18 17.34 -47.32
C ALA A 169 20.23 16.24 -47.18
N ASP A 170 20.07 15.33 -46.21
CA ASP A 170 20.98 14.20 -46.01
C ASP A 170 21.01 13.23 -47.23
N LYS A 171 19.90 13.12 -47.99
CA LYS A 171 19.83 12.33 -49.22
C LYS A 171 20.55 13.03 -50.39
N ASP A 172 20.38 14.33 -50.49
CA ASP A 172 21.05 15.12 -51.54
C ASP A 172 22.57 15.14 -51.33
N GLU A 173 23.03 15.30 -50.05
CA GLU A 173 24.46 15.19 -49.72
C GLU A 173 25.03 13.81 -50.04
N ASN A 174 24.33 12.72 -49.70
CA ASN A 174 24.77 11.37 -50.02
C ASN A 174 24.73 11.06 -51.53
N ALA A 175 23.84 11.71 -52.28
CA ALA A 175 23.77 11.58 -53.73
C ALA A 175 24.89 12.34 -54.44
N GLU A 176 25.34 13.49 -53.93
CA GLU A 176 26.48 14.24 -54.44
C GLU A 176 27.82 13.53 -54.14
N GLU A 177 27.96 12.93 -52.92
CA GLU A 177 29.15 12.11 -52.64
C GLU A 177 29.25 10.86 -53.53
N ALA A 178 28.13 10.20 -53.81
CA ALA A 178 28.08 9.02 -54.69
C ALA A 178 28.27 9.35 -56.19
N ALA A 179 28.13 10.62 -56.58
CA ALA A 179 28.39 11.08 -57.96
C ALA A 179 29.83 11.63 -58.16
N ALA A 180 30.57 11.80 -57.06
CA ALA A 180 31.94 12.31 -57.06
C ALA A 180 33.02 11.20 -56.95
N GLU A 181 32.60 9.93 -56.73
CA GLU A 181 33.44 8.72 -56.87
C GLU A 181 33.24 8.09 -58.27
#